data_e7790eec4c4b998f0bb31d4304ac907e
#
_entry.id   e7790eec4c4b998f0bb31d4304ac907e
#
_cell.length_a   1.000
_cell.length_b   1.000
_cell.length_c   1.000
_cell.angle_alpha   90.00
_cell.angle_beta   90.00
_cell.angle_gamma   90.00
#
_symmetry.space_group_name_H-M   'P 1'
#
loop_
_entity.id
_entity.type
_entity.pdbx_description
1 polymer ?
#
loop_
_entity_poly.entity_id
_entity_poly.type
_entity_poly.pdbx_seq_one_letter_code
_entity_poly.pdbx_strand_id
1 'polypeptide(L)'
;MAGGVESRVPSIDPAELATTLKVLEQMAELDEEEPDFVTVRRATARMFKAVKKTRRLEKRAEIAESDRSVIAATATGAPDRIDDETRGIPISTSTTAPTAGTLIKARACYICKQPYTLVDAFYHQLCPDCAALSHAKRDARTDLTGRRALLTGGRAKIGMYIALRLLRDGAHTTITTRFPRDAVRRFTSLPDSSEWIDRLRIVGIDLRDP
;
A
#
# COMPACT_ATOMS: atom_id res chain seq x y z
N MET A 1 3.00 -7.44 -31.50
CA MET A 1 1.70 -7.47 -32.19
C MET A 1 0.63 -7.50 -31.11
N ALA A 2 0.08 -6.31 -30.82
CA ALA A 2 -0.98 -6.16 -29.82
C ALA A 2 -2.31 -6.35 -30.53
N GLY A 3 -2.98 -7.48 -30.28
CA GLY A 3 -4.35 -7.74 -30.72
C GLY A 3 -5.30 -6.90 -29.89
N GLY A 4 -5.79 -5.81 -30.44
CA GLY A 4 -6.87 -5.03 -29.85
C GLY A 4 -8.13 -5.90 -29.81
N VAL A 5 -8.62 -6.17 -28.60
CA VAL A 5 -9.97 -6.70 -28.40
C VAL A 5 -10.92 -5.52 -28.63
N GLU A 6 -11.40 -5.36 -29.86
CA GLU A 6 -12.59 -4.53 -30.14
C GLU A 6 -13.75 -5.13 -29.36
N SER A 7 -14.12 -4.49 -28.27
CA SER A 7 -15.38 -4.75 -27.57
C SER A 7 -16.52 -4.35 -28.49
N ARG A 8 -17.04 -5.32 -29.24
CA ARG A 8 -18.25 -5.15 -30.07
C ARG A 8 -19.41 -4.83 -29.14
N VAL A 9 -19.77 -3.55 -29.04
CA VAL A 9 -21.03 -3.14 -28.41
C VAL A 9 -22.14 -3.80 -29.21
N PRO A 10 -23.00 -4.65 -28.64
CA PRO A 10 -24.09 -5.25 -29.34
C PRO A 10 -24.98 -4.13 -29.88
N SER A 11 -25.07 -3.99 -31.22
CA SER A 11 -25.97 -3.06 -31.85
C SER A 11 -27.39 -3.63 -31.79
N ILE A 12 -28.34 -2.85 -31.30
CA ILE A 12 -29.75 -3.19 -31.31
C ILE A 12 -30.19 -3.21 -32.78
N ASP A 13 -31.00 -4.21 -33.15
CA ASP A 13 -31.60 -4.27 -34.50
C ASP A 13 -32.38 -2.98 -34.78
N PRO A 14 -32.15 -2.32 -35.92
CA PRO A 14 -32.84 -1.06 -36.26
C PRO A 14 -34.36 -1.17 -36.27
N ALA A 15 -34.92 -2.30 -36.66
CA ALA A 15 -36.37 -2.54 -36.69
C ALA A 15 -36.93 -2.69 -35.24
N GLU A 16 -36.19 -3.37 -34.37
CA GLU A 16 -36.54 -3.48 -32.96
C GLU A 16 -36.46 -2.13 -32.25
N LEU A 17 -35.44 -1.33 -32.57
CA LEU A 17 -35.30 0.04 -32.05
C LEU A 17 -36.47 0.91 -32.48
N ALA A 18 -36.82 0.91 -33.78
CA ALA A 18 -37.94 1.69 -34.30
C ALA A 18 -39.27 1.28 -33.63
N THR A 19 -39.50 -0.03 -33.46
CA THR A 19 -40.66 -0.56 -32.77
C THR A 19 -40.71 -0.08 -31.30
N THR A 20 -39.58 -0.14 -30.61
CA THR A 20 -39.46 0.31 -29.22
C THR A 20 -39.79 1.81 -29.07
N LEU A 21 -39.25 2.63 -29.97
CA LEU A 21 -39.52 4.08 -29.97
C LEU A 21 -41.00 4.37 -30.22
N LYS A 22 -41.63 3.67 -31.17
CA LYS A 22 -43.07 3.80 -31.43
C LYS A 22 -43.92 3.41 -30.22
N VAL A 23 -43.58 2.34 -29.53
CA VAL A 23 -44.25 1.95 -28.28
C VAL A 23 -44.11 3.02 -27.21
N LEU A 24 -42.90 3.59 -27.03
CA LEU A 24 -42.68 4.68 -26.06
C LEU A 24 -43.48 5.94 -26.37
N GLU A 25 -43.68 6.27 -27.68
CA GLU A 25 -44.53 7.38 -28.12
C GLU A 25 -46.01 7.10 -27.75
N GLN A 26 -46.49 5.90 -28.01
CA GLN A 26 -47.87 5.48 -27.67
C GLN A 26 -48.12 5.53 -26.15
N MET A 27 -47.11 5.28 -25.36
CA MET A 27 -47.21 5.31 -23.88
C MET A 27 -47.56 6.72 -23.35
N ALA A 28 -47.21 7.79 -24.08
CA ALA A 28 -47.55 9.15 -23.69
C ALA A 28 -49.04 9.48 -23.69
N GLU A 29 -49.84 8.65 -24.40
CA GLU A 29 -51.30 8.79 -24.55
C GLU A 29 -52.11 7.90 -23.57
N LEU A 30 -51.41 7.01 -22.83
CA LEU A 30 -52.04 6.10 -21.88
C LEU A 30 -52.16 6.71 -20.49
N ASP A 31 -53.20 6.26 -19.72
CA ASP A 31 -53.30 6.58 -18.32
C ASP A 31 -52.20 5.93 -17.49
N GLU A 32 -51.75 6.62 -16.44
CA GLU A 32 -50.68 6.16 -15.57
C GLU A 32 -51.00 4.85 -14.82
N GLU A 33 -52.30 4.50 -14.69
CA GLU A 33 -52.78 3.31 -14.03
C GLU A 33 -52.93 2.12 -14.98
N GLU A 34 -52.82 2.36 -16.29
CA GLU A 34 -52.89 1.31 -17.30
C GLU A 34 -51.80 0.26 -17.11
N PRO A 35 -52.11 -1.05 -17.17
CA PRO A 35 -51.11 -2.12 -16.92
C PRO A 35 -49.90 -2.05 -17.84
N ASP A 36 -50.08 -1.68 -19.10
CA ASP A 36 -49.00 -1.56 -20.08
C ASP A 36 -48.09 -0.36 -19.74
N PHE A 37 -48.69 0.78 -19.36
CA PHE A 37 -47.92 1.95 -18.87
C PHE A 37 -47.06 1.57 -17.65
N VAL A 38 -47.65 0.93 -16.65
CA VAL A 38 -46.96 0.49 -15.45
C VAL A 38 -45.79 -0.45 -15.76
N THR A 39 -46.01 -1.38 -16.72
CA THR A 39 -45.01 -2.35 -17.14
C THR A 39 -43.80 -1.69 -17.80
N VAL A 40 -44.02 -0.81 -18.78
CA VAL A 40 -42.95 -0.07 -19.48
C VAL A 40 -42.24 0.89 -18.54
N ARG A 41 -42.96 1.63 -17.69
CA ARG A 41 -42.39 2.52 -16.67
C ARG A 41 -41.44 1.76 -15.74
N ARG A 42 -41.80 0.57 -15.28
CA ARG A 42 -40.97 -0.28 -14.45
C ARG A 42 -39.72 -0.78 -15.20
N ALA A 43 -39.88 -1.15 -16.49
CA ALA A 43 -38.76 -1.61 -17.31
C ALA A 43 -37.74 -0.50 -17.57
N THR A 44 -38.19 0.68 -17.99
CA THR A 44 -37.36 1.85 -18.23
C THR A 44 -36.64 2.32 -16.95
N ALA A 45 -37.38 2.38 -15.81
CA ALA A 45 -36.79 2.71 -14.53
C ALA A 45 -35.70 1.73 -14.10
N ARG A 46 -35.87 0.42 -14.34
CA ARG A 46 -34.83 -0.60 -14.09
C ARG A 46 -33.61 -0.40 -14.98
N MET A 47 -33.83 -0.13 -16.28
CA MET A 47 -32.77 0.15 -17.24
C MET A 47 -31.92 1.37 -16.79
N PHE A 48 -32.54 2.50 -16.47
CA PHE A 48 -31.84 3.70 -16.01
C PHE A 48 -31.08 3.47 -14.70
N LYS A 49 -31.66 2.73 -13.75
CA LYS A 49 -30.97 2.35 -12.50
C LYS A 49 -29.75 1.47 -12.79
N ALA A 50 -29.85 0.52 -13.72
CA ALA A 50 -28.74 -0.36 -14.11
C ALA A 50 -27.61 0.46 -14.75
N VAL A 51 -27.91 1.29 -15.74
CA VAL A 51 -26.92 2.17 -16.38
C VAL A 51 -26.22 3.09 -15.38
N LYS A 52 -27.01 3.74 -14.50
CA LYS A 52 -26.46 4.62 -13.45
C LYS A 52 -25.54 3.86 -12.49
N LYS A 53 -25.92 2.61 -12.12
CA LYS A 53 -25.12 1.73 -11.26
C LYS A 53 -23.80 1.36 -11.94
N THR A 54 -23.84 0.95 -13.21
CA THR A 54 -22.64 0.58 -14.00
C THR A 54 -21.67 1.77 -14.08
N ARG A 55 -22.12 2.93 -14.53
CA ARG A 55 -21.29 4.14 -14.63
C ARG A 55 -20.65 4.54 -13.28
N ARG A 56 -21.41 4.38 -12.18
CA ARG A 56 -20.88 4.65 -10.83
C ARG A 56 -19.80 3.65 -10.42
N LEU A 57 -19.94 2.37 -10.79
CA LEU A 57 -18.96 1.33 -10.52
C LEU A 57 -17.68 1.55 -11.35
N GLU A 58 -17.82 1.85 -12.65
CA GLU A 58 -16.70 2.18 -13.55
C GLU A 58 -15.89 3.35 -13.01
N LYS A 59 -16.56 4.48 -12.70
CA LYS A 59 -15.88 5.65 -12.12
C LYS A 59 -15.18 5.35 -10.79
N ARG A 60 -15.75 4.49 -9.96
CA ARG A 60 -15.11 4.05 -8.72
C ARG A 60 -13.89 3.17 -8.98
N ALA A 61 -13.96 2.30 -9.99
CA ALA A 61 -12.85 1.45 -10.39
C ALA A 61 -11.68 2.28 -10.94
N GLU A 62 -11.96 3.27 -11.79
CA GLU A 62 -10.95 4.20 -12.30
C GLU A 62 -10.22 4.95 -11.19
N ILE A 63 -10.98 5.51 -10.22
CA ILE A 63 -10.40 6.19 -9.06
C ILE A 63 -9.55 5.23 -8.23
N ALA A 64 -10.06 4.03 -7.96
CA ALA A 64 -9.34 3.04 -7.17
C ALA A 64 -8.04 2.58 -7.85
N GLU A 65 -8.03 2.46 -9.16
CA GLU A 65 -6.85 2.08 -9.94
C GLU A 65 -5.81 3.21 -9.95
N SER A 66 -6.25 4.45 -10.18
CA SER A 66 -5.38 5.62 -10.10
C SER A 66 -4.72 5.73 -8.71
N ASP A 67 -5.50 5.64 -7.64
CA ASP A 67 -4.97 5.69 -6.28
C ASP A 67 -4.04 4.51 -5.95
N ARG A 68 -4.33 3.31 -6.50
CA ARG A 68 -3.47 2.13 -6.35
C ARG A 68 -2.12 2.33 -7.02
N SER A 69 -2.07 2.92 -8.21
CA SER A 69 -0.82 3.17 -8.94
C SER A 69 0.09 4.14 -8.17
N VAL A 70 -0.47 5.19 -7.57
CA VAL A 70 0.28 6.11 -6.72
C VAL A 70 0.88 5.40 -5.50
N ILE A 71 0.11 4.51 -4.86
CA ILE A 71 0.59 3.75 -3.71
C ILE A 71 1.67 2.74 -4.12
N ALA A 72 1.47 2.04 -5.22
CA ALA A 72 2.43 1.07 -5.73
C ALA A 72 3.78 1.70 -6.11
N ALA A 73 3.80 2.99 -6.43
CA ALA A 73 5.03 3.74 -6.70
C ALA A 73 5.85 4.06 -5.45
N THR A 74 5.29 3.90 -4.23
CA THR A 74 6.01 4.17 -2.98
C THR A 74 6.87 3.00 -2.54
N ALA A 75 7.96 3.28 -1.80
CA ALA A 75 8.83 2.24 -1.26
C ALA A 75 8.10 1.21 -0.38
N THR A 76 7.18 1.69 0.49
CA THR A 76 6.44 0.81 1.41
C THR A 76 5.16 0.22 0.81
N GLY A 77 4.70 0.72 -0.34
CA GLY A 77 3.49 0.25 -1.03
C GLY A 77 3.76 -0.59 -2.27
N ALA A 78 5.01 -0.65 -2.74
CA ALA A 78 5.38 -1.43 -3.91
C ALA A 78 5.02 -2.91 -3.75
N PRO A 79 4.39 -3.54 -4.75
CA PRO A 79 3.96 -4.93 -4.66
C PRO A 79 5.13 -5.92 -4.65
N ASP A 80 6.26 -5.53 -5.20
CA ASP A 80 7.51 -6.29 -5.31
C ASP A 80 8.54 -5.93 -4.23
N ARG A 81 8.14 -5.11 -3.24
CA ARG A 81 9.05 -4.73 -2.16
C ARG A 81 9.62 -5.96 -1.45
N ILE A 82 10.92 -5.92 -1.19
CA ILE A 82 11.60 -6.95 -0.41
C ILE A 82 11.58 -6.53 1.05
N ASP A 83 10.77 -7.20 1.87
CA ASP A 83 10.68 -6.96 3.33
C ASP A 83 11.84 -7.62 4.11
N ASP A 84 12.88 -8.10 3.44
CA ASP A 84 14.05 -8.72 4.08
C ASP A 84 15.19 -7.71 4.26
N GLU A 85 14.92 -6.67 5.01
CA GLU A 85 15.94 -5.70 5.42
C GLU A 85 17.04 -6.36 6.28
N THR A 86 16.87 -7.57 6.75
CA THR A 86 17.90 -8.30 7.51
C THR A 86 19.12 -8.62 6.68
N ARG A 87 19.06 -8.45 5.35
CA ARG A 87 20.19 -8.55 4.42
C ARG A 87 20.88 -7.21 4.19
N GLY A 88 20.48 -6.15 4.89
CA GLY A 88 21.02 -4.81 4.64
C GLY A 88 20.59 -4.18 3.31
N ILE A 89 19.59 -4.77 2.64
CA ILE A 89 19.04 -4.23 1.40
C ILE A 89 18.07 -3.09 1.78
N PRO A 90 18.32 -1.85 1.36
CA PRO A 90 17.39 -0.76 1.62
C PRO A 90 16.12 -0.97 0.82
N ILE A 91 14.96 -0.61 1.40
CA ILE A 91 13.71 -0.53 0.65
C ILE A 91 13.86 0.59 -0.38
N SER A 92 13.84 0.22 -1.65
CA SER A 92 13.91 1.16 -2.77
C SER A 92 12.53 1.69 -3.15
N THR A 93 12.50 2.84 -3.82
CA THR A 93 11.32 3.38 -4.49
C THR A 93 11.57 3.50 -5.98
N SER A 94 10.53 3.32 -6.79
CA SER A 94 10.57 3.53 -8.23
C SER A 94 10.58 5.01 -8.63
N THR A 95 10.30 5.91 -7.69
CA THR A 95 10.32 7.36 -7.93
C THR A 95 11.56 8.01 -7.33
N THR A 96 12.17 8.94 -8.08
CA THR A 96 13.26 9.80 -7.63
C THR A 96 12.76 11.10 -6.99
N ALA A 97 11.46 11.39 -7.12
CA ALA A 97 10.83 12.55 -6.52
C ALA A 97 10.55 12.33 -5.03
N PRO A 98 10.44 13.40 -4.22
CA PRO A 98 10.09 13.29 -2.79
C PRO A 98 8.66 12.80 -2.56
N THR A 99 7.80 12.84 -3.58
CA THR A 99 6.41 12.39 -3.54
C THR A 99 6.12 11.40 -4.65
N ALA A 100 5.28 10.41 -4.38
CA ALA A 100 4.84 9.41 -5.36
C ALA A 100 3.67 9.89 -6.21
N GLY A 101 2.96 10.93 -5.79
CA GLY A 101 1.81 11.51 -6.49
C GLY A 101 0.70 11.95 -5.55
N THR A 102 -0.46 12.23 -6.16
CA THR A 102 -1.64 12.71 -5.43
C THR A 102 -2.79 11.73 -5.60
N LEU A 103 -3.41 11.33 -4.51
CA LEU A 103 -4.62 10.49 -4.50
C LEU A 103 -5.82 11.32 -4.93
N ILE A 104 -6.72 10.73 -5.70
CA ILE A 104 -8.03 11.30 -6.02
C ILE A 104 -8.92 11.27 -4.77
N LYS A 105 -8.87 10.15 -4.02
CA LYS A 105 -9.62 9.99 -2.79
C LYS A 105 -8.71 10.16 -1.58
N ALA A 106 -8.98 11.19 -0.75
CA ALA A 106 -8.24 11.40 0.48
C ALA A 106 -8.27 10.18 1.40
N ARG A 107 -7.13 9.89 2.05
CA ARG A 107 -6.97 8.85 3.07
C ARG A 107 -6.66 9.47 4.42
N ALA A 108 -7.00 8.77 5.49
CA ALA A 108 -6.59 9.16 6.84
C ALA A 108 -5.14 8.73 7.11
N CYS A 109 -4.33 9.63 7.61
CA CYS A 109 -2.96 9.35 8.05
C CYS A 109 -2.96 8.30 9.17
N TYR A 110 -2.04 7.33 9.09
CA TYR A 110 -1.93 6.28 10.11
C TYR A 110 -1.59 6.82 11.50
N ILE A 111 -0.79 7.89 11.58
CA ILE A 111 -0.35 8.49 12.86
C ILE A 111 -1.39 9.51 13.38
N CYS A 112 -1.60 10.64 12.67
CA CYS A 112 -2.40 11.76 13.17
C CYS A 112 -3.87 11.69 12.79
N LYS A 113 -4.29 10.73 11.96
CA LYS A 113 -5.66 10.52 11.47
C LYS A 113 -6.21 11.66 10.58
N GLN A 114 -5.44 12.71 10.33
CA GLN A 114 -5.83 13.77 9.40
C GLN A 114 -5.89 13.27 7.97
N PRO A 115 -6.85 13.73 7.17
CA PRO A 115 -6.96 13.37 5.76
C PRO A 115 -5.77 13.94 4.97
N TYR A 116 -5.28 13.17 3.99
CA TYR A 116 -4.25 13.60 3.06
C TYR A 116 -4.49 13.03 1.67
N THR A 117 -3.95 13.69 0.65
CA THR A 117 -3.94 13.25 -0.73
C THR A 117 -2.53 13.17 -1.30
N LEU A 118 -1.63 14.06 -0.89
CA LEU A 118 -0.24 14.02 -1.32
C LEU A 118 0.50 12.88 -0.63
N VAL A 119 1.10 11.98 -1.42
CA VAL A 119 1.72 10.75 -0.94
C VAL A 119 3.24 10.89 -0.97
N ASP A 120 3.87 10.68 0.18
CA ASP A 120 5.32 10.59 0.29
C ASP A 120 5.89 9.42 -0.52
N ALA A 121 7.06 9.60 -1.15
CA ALA A 121 7.66 8.56 -1.99
C ALA A 121 8.03 7.29 -1.23
N PHE A 122 8.23 7.38 0.07
CA PHE A 122 8.56 6.24 0.92
C PHE A 122 7.35 5.73 1.72
N TYR A 123 6.65 6.62 2.45
CA TYR A 123 5.60 6.27 3.41
C TYR A 123 4.18 6.46 2.84
N HIS A 124 3.61 5.44 2.21
CA HIS A 124 2.28 5.55 1.60
C HIS A 124 1.10 5.73 2.57
N GLN A 125 1.30 5.52 3.87
CA GLN A 125 0.23 5.61 4.89
C GLN A 125 0.32 6.88 5.75
N LEU A 126 1.25 7.78 5.45
CA LEU A 126 1.46 8.99 6.25
C LEU A 126 1.11 10.24 5.45
N CYS A 127 0.56 11.25 6.14
CA CYS A 127 0.48 12.59 5.58
C CYS A 127 1.88 13.21 5.48
N PRO A 128 2.08 14.27 4.68
CA PRO A 128 3.40 14.87 4.47
C PRO A 128 4.14 15.23 5.76
N ASP A 129 3.46 15.82 6.75
CA ASP A 129 4.07 16.21 8.02
C ASP A 129 4.55 15.01 8.83
N CYS A 130 3.72 13.96 8.93
CA CYS A 130 4.09 12.74 9.63
C CYS A 130 5.18 11.96 8.88
N ALA A 131 5.20 12.00 7.55
CA ALA A 131 6.26 11.43 6.74
C ALA A 131 7.58 12.16 6.97
N ALA A 132 7.58 13.50 6.94
CA ALA A 132 8.77 14.32 7.23
C ALA A 132 9.34 14.04 8.62
N LEU A 133 8.48 13.96 9.65
CA LEU A 133 8.91 13.58 11.00
C LEU A 133 9.50 12.16 11.02
N SER A 134 8.90 11.22 10.32
CA SER A 134 9.37 9.83 10.25
C SER A 134 10.72 9.72 9.54
N HIS A 135 10.94 10.47 8.45
CA HIS A 135 12.24 10.58 7.79
C HIS A 135 13.29 11.14 8.74
N ALA A 136 13.02 12.29 9.40
CA ALA A 136 13.93 12.89 10.35
C ALA A 136 14.31 11.93 11.50
N LYS A 137 13.35 11.14 12.01
CA LYS A 137 13.61 10.15 13.06
C LYS A 137 14.34 8.91 12.56
N ARG A 138 14.08 8.50 11.31
CA ARG A 138 14.77 7.37 10.69
C ARG A 138 16.27 7.59 10.61
N ASP A 139 16.69 8.81 10.27
CA ASP A 139 18.09 9.17 10.06
C ASP A 139 18.76 9.77 11.32
N ALA A 140 17.98 10.05 12.38
CA ALA A 140 18.52 10.58 13.62
C ALA A 140 19.55 9.63 14.23
N ARG A 141 20.68 10.15 14.68
CA ARG A 141 21.76 9.41 15.35
C ARG A 141 21.95 9.95 16.77
N THR A 142 22.50 9.12 17.62
CA THR A 142 22.87 9.53 18.99
C THR A 142 24.17 8.83 19.40
N ASP A 143 24.98 9.47 20.23
CA ASP A 143 26.17 8.82 20.76
C ASP A 143 25.80 7.96 21.97
N LEU A 144 26.04 6.67 21.83
CA LEU A 144 25.85 5.65 22.88
C LEU A 144 27.19 5.07 23.36
N THR A 145 28.29 5.72 23.08
CA THR A 145 29.62 5.28 23.54
C THR A 145 29.61 5.06 25.05
N GLY A 146 30.14 3.92 25.50
CA GLY A 146 30.16 3.52 26.90
C GLY A 146 28.82 3.00 27.45
N ARG A 147 27.73 3.05 26.67
CA ARG A 147 26.44 2.47 27.07
C ARG A 147 26.41 0.98 26.82
N ARG A 148 25.63 0.26 27.62
CA ARG A 148 25.37 -1.18 27.45
C ARG A 148 23.89 -1.42 27.19
N ALA A 149 23.60 -2.24 26.18
CA ALA A 149 22.24 -2.63 25.80
C ALA A 149 22.09 -4.15 25.88
N LEU A 150 20.96 -4.62 26.37
CA LEU A 150 20.51 -6.00 26.27
C LEU A 150 19.27 -6.07 25.41
N LEU A 151 19.31 -6.88 24.35
CA LEU A 151 18.22 -7.03 23.42
C LEU A 151 17.85 -8.51 23.30
N THR A 152 16.61 -8.86 23.64
CA THR A 152 16.08 -10.20 23.43
C THR A 152 15.66 -10.40 21.98
N GLY A 153 16.09 -11.49 21.34
CA GLY A 153 15.68 -11.85 19.98
C GLY A 153 16.38 -11.06 18.86
N GLY A 154 17.56 -10.48 19.07
CA GLY A 154 18.27 -9.58 18.14
C GLY A 154 18.80 -10.19 16.83
N ARG A 155 18.52 -11.45 16.48
CA ARG A 155 19.15 -12.16 15.36
C ARG A 155 18.67 -11.73 13.96
N ALA A 156 17.41 -11.36 13.81
CA ALA A 156 16.77 -11.13 12.52
C ALA A 156 15.67 -10.08 12.59
N LYS A 157 15.24 -9.57 11.44
CA LYS A 157 14.15 -8.62 11.27
C LYS A 157 14.30 -7.40 12.20
N ILE A 158 13.23 -6.97 12.84
CA ILE A 158 13.19 -5.78 13.71
C ILE A 158 14.28 -5.82 14.79
N GLY A 159 14.49 -6.97 15.43
CA GLY A 159 15.52 -7.13 16.46
C GLY A 159 16.94 -6.90 15.93
N MET A 160 17.25 -7.38 14.72
CA MET A 160 18.55 -7.13 14.09
C MET A 160 18.76 -5.64 13.78
N TYR A 161 17.73 -4.93 13.30
CA TYR A 161 17.80 -3.49 13.06
C TYR A 161 18.07 -2.70 14.33
N ILE A 162 17.36 -3.04 15.41
CA ILE A 162 17.59 -2.41 16.71
C ILE A 162 19.03 -2.64 17.17
N ALA A 163 19.52 -3.88 17.07
CA ALA A 163 20.89 -4.22 17.44
C ALA A 163 21.93 -3.43 16.62
N LEU A 164 21.75 -3.38 15.28
CA LEU A 164 22.63 -2.62 14.39
C LEU A 164 22.62 -1.13 14.68
N ARG A 165 21.44 -0.58 14.98
CA ARG A 165 21.33 0.84 15.35
C ARG A 165 22.12 1.14 16.63
N LEU A 166 21.96 0.33 17.66
CA LEU A 166 22.68 0.47 18.94
C LEU A 166 24.20 0.34 18.74
N LEU A 167 24.63 -0.64 17.95
CA LEU A 167 26.06 -0.87 17.65
C LEU A 167 26.69 0.28 16.86
N ARG A 168 26.00 0.74 15.81
CA ARG A 168 26.44 1.86 14.97
C ARG A 168 26.44 3.19 15.70
N ASP A 169 25.61 3.32 16.75
CA ASP A 169 25.59 4.46 17.64
C ASP A 169 26.58 4.33 18.83
N GLY A 170 27.41 3.26 18.86
CA GLY A 170 28.53 3.10 19.79
C GLY A 170 28.27 2.26 21.03
N ALA A 171 27.06 1.70 21.21
CA ALA A 171 26.74 0.90 22.38
C ALA A 171 27.39 -0.50 22.35
N HIS A 172 27.81 -0.98 23.52
CA HIS A 172 28.06 -2.42 23.72
C HIS A 172 26.73 -3.16 23.81
N THR A 173 26.42 -4.00 22.80
CA THR A 173 25.10 -4.61 22.67
C THR A 173 25.18 -6.12 22.85
N THR A 174 24.47 -6.63 23.86
CA THR A 174 24.27 -8.08 24.04
C THR A 174 22.91 -8.45 23.42
N ILE A 175 22.91 -9.42 22.50
CA ILE A 175 21.70 -9.98 21.95
C ILE A 175 21.51 -11.41 22.44
N THR A 176 20.26 -11.84 22.68
CA THR A 176 19.94 -13.23 22.97
C THR A 176 19.26 -13.87 21.78
N THR A 177 19.54 -15.14 21.53
CA THR A 177 18.91 -15.89 20.43
C THR A 177 19.02 -17.39 20.67
N ARG A 178 18.06 -18.15 20.14
CA ARG A 178 18.13 -19.64 20.05
C ARG A 178 19.11 -20.12 19.00
N PHE A 179 19.54 -19.26 18.08
CA PHE A 179 20.38 -19.62 16.94
C PHE A 179 21.64 -18.73 16.89
N PRO A 180 22.59 -18.89 17.82
CA PRO A 180 23.76 -18.02 17.93
C PRO A 180 24.67 -18.08 16.71
N ARG A 181 24.87 -19.26 16.11
CA ARG A 181 25.71 -19.41 14.90
C ARG A 181 25.15 -18.66 13.68
N ASP A 182 23.84 -18.67 13.50
CA ASP A 182 23.19 -17.92 12.43
C ASP A 182 23.27 -16.40 12.69
N ALA A 183 23.16 -15.98 13.96
CA ALA A 183 23.35 -14.59 14.32
C ALA A 183 24.78 -14.11 13.97
N VAL A 184 25.81 -14.83 14.38
CA VAL A 184 27.20 -14.52 14.02
C VAL A 184 27.34 -14.34 12.51
N ARG A 185 26.91 -15.32 11.72
CA ARG A 185 26.97 -15.26 10.26
C ARG A 185 26.29 -14.00 9.68
N ARG A 186 25.11 -13.63 10.18
CA ARG A 186 24.36 -12.46 9.71
C ARG A 186 25.07 -11.15 10.02
N PHE A 187 25.54 -10.99 11.23
CA PHE A 187 26.24 -9.76 11.64
C PHE A 187 27.60 -9.61 10.96
N THR A 188 28.38 -10.68 10.84
CA THR A 188 29.69 -10.63 10.19
C THR A 188 29.63 -10.48 8.67
N SER A 189 28.48 -10.80 8.04
CA SER A 189 28.31 -10.60 6.59
C SER A 189 28.01 -9.15 6.18
N LEU A 190 27.81 -8.24 7.13
CA LEU A 190 27.54 -6.84 6.82
C LEU A 190 28.82 -6.10 6.46
N PRO A 191 28.81 -5.21 5.45
CA PRO A 191 30.02 -4.53 4.96
C PRO A 191 30.74 -3.69 6.04
N ASP A 192 29.97 -3.12 6.97
CA ASP A 192 30.46 -2.25 8.06
C ASP A 192 30.72 -3.01 9.39
N SER A 193 30.68 -4.33 9.36
CA SER A 193 30.78 -5.15 10.58
C SER A 193 32.10 -4.91 11.35
N SER A 194 33.20 -4.65 10.66
CA SER A 194 34.49 -4.36 11.28
C SER A 194 34.51 -3.13 12.21
N GLU A 195 33.59 -2.21 12.03
CA GLU A 195 33.53 -0.96 12.83
C GLU A 195 32.89 -1.15 14.21
N TRP A 196 32.13 -2.22 14.41
CA TRP A 196 31.33 -2.39 15.62
C TRP A 196 31.25 -3.83 16.16
N ILE A 197 31.80 -4.84 15.47
CA ILE A 197 31.64 -6.25 15.85
C ILE A 197 32.24 -6.57 17.23
N ASP A 198 33.27 -5.87 17.65
CA ASP A 198 33.90 -5.98 18.95
C ASP A 198 32.96 -5.57 20.12
N ARG A 199 31.94 -4.75 19.83
CA ARG A 199 30.92 -4.34 20.78
C ARG A 199 29.69 -5.24 20.80
N LEU A 200 29.64 -6.27 19.92
CA LEU A 200 28.54 -7.22 19.87
C LEU A 200 28.82 -8.45 20.72
N ARG A 201 27.93 -8.79 21.64
CA ARG A 201 27.92 -10.06 22.34
C ARG A 201 26.67 -10.86 21.98
N ILE A 202 26.83 -12.10 21.57
CA ILE A 202 25.74 -13.03 21.21
C ILE A 202 25.65 -14.11 22.26
N VAL A 203 24.48 -14.25 22.87
CA VAL A 203 24.19 -15.27 23.89
C VAL A 203 23.14 -16.23 23.35
N GLY A 204 23.51 -17.52 23.32
CA GLY A 204 22.58 -18.61 22.96
C GLY A 204 21.69 -18.95 24.17
N ILE A 205 20.39 -18.67 24.06
CA ILE A 205 19.40 -18.99 25.09
C ILE A 205 18.02 -19.17 24.47
N ASP A 206 17.26 -20.14 24.94
CA ASP A 206 15.82 -20.24 24.72
C ASP A 206 15.08 -19.68 25.95
N LEU A 207 14.42 -18.53 25.79
CA LEU A 207 13.70 -17.86 26.88
C LEU A 207 12.42 -18.60 27.33
N ARG A 208 12.07 -19.69 26.63
CA ARG A 208 10.96 -20.59 27.04
C ARG A 208 11.41 -21.72 27.94
N ASP A 209 12.70 -21.93 28.05
CA ASP A 209 13.33 -22.94 28.85
C ASP A 209 13.72 -22.31 30.20
N PRO A 210 13.14 -22.74 31.34
CA PRO A 210 13.38 -22.10 32.65
C PRO A 210 14.81 -22.26 33.18
#